data_3025c95f0e242a58632ab5d0268c201b
#
_entry.id   3025c95f0e242a58632ab5d0268c201b
#
_cell.length_a   1.000
_cell.length_b   1.000
_cell.length_c   1.000
_cell.angle_alpha   90.00
_cell.angle_beta   90.00
_cell.angle_gamma   90.00
#
_symmetry.space_group_name_H-M   'P 1'
#
loop_
_entity.id
_entity.type
_entity.pdbx_description
1 polymer ?
#
loop_
_entity_poly.entity_id
_entity_poly.type
_entity_poly.pdbx_seq_one_letter_code
_entity_poly.pdbx_strand_id
1 'polypeptide(L)'
;MRRPQLQSTFARAVVPVAAGIGFFALLGLALWGVAALISGNSSQTTNRLTPTTQEMGSTAVLAGVIAKDGPIVLQDLVGNDKHIVLNHTGANPATNWSMYLAHPADRDASCQVKVVKHTQTFTDCEGRTITVDQLADVPQGVGPSLNNEGTLLTLDLTAK
;
A
#
# COMPACT_ATOMS: atom_id res chain seq x y z
N MET A 1 -2.89 -7.50 -61.73
CA MET A 1 -3.58 -8.09 -60.55
C MET A 1 -5.07 -7.98 -60.78
N ARG A 2 -5.79 -9.09 -60.99
CA ARG A 2 -7.25 -9.10 -61.16
C ARG A 2 -7.92 -8.99 -59.81
N ARG A 3 -8.72 -7.92 -59.57
CA ARG A 3 -9.51 -7.76 -58.37
C ARG A 3 -10.67 -8.79 -58.40
N PRO A 4 -10.88 -9.59 -57.33
CA PRO A 4 -12.00 -10.51 -57.29
C PRO A 4 -13.30 -9.67 -57.27
N GLN A 5 -14.14 -9.88 -58.31
CA GLN A 5 -15.45 -9.24 -58.38
C GLN A 5 -16.46 -10.08 -57.59
N LEU A 6 -16.92 -9.53 -56.48
CA LEU A 6 -18.03 -10.10 -55.69
C LEU A 6 -19.30 -10.01 -56.48
N GLN A 7 -19.80 -11.15 -57.01
CA GLN A 7 -20.91 -11.21 -57.97
C GLN A 7 -22.33 -11.16 -57.32
N SER A 8 -22.46 -11.17 -56.00
CA SER A 8 -23.75 -11.09 -55.34
C SER A 8 -23.89 -9.83 -54.49
N THR A 9 -25.11 -9.23 -54.50
CA THR A 9 -25.45 -8.04 -53.73
C THR A 9 -25.28 -8.30 -52.23
N PHE A 10 -25.54 -9.53 -51.78
CA PHE A 10 -25.36 -9.98 -50.40
C PHE A 10 -23.86 -9.99 -50.00
N ALA A 11 -22.97 -10.47 -50.85
CA ALA A 11 -21.53 -10.48 -50.55
C ALA A 11 -20.95 -9.06 -50.47
N ARG A 12 -21.48 -8.08 -51.19
CA ARG A 12 -21.04 -6.69 -51.13
C ARG A 12 -21.42 -6.01 -49.81
N ALA A 13 -22.49 -6.45 -49.19
CA ALA A 13 -22.95 -5.90 -47.89
C ALA A 13 -22.26 -6.62 -46.69
N VAL A 14 -22.14 -7.94 -46.79
CA VAL A 14 -21.65 -8.75 -45.63
C VAL A 14 -20.12 -8.68 -45.49
N VAL A 15 -19.35 -8.63 -46.59
CA VAL A 15 -17.88 -8.62 -46.54
C VAL A 15 -17.31 -7.43 -45.77
N PRO A 16 -17.75 -6.15 -45.97
CA PRO A 16 -17.18 -5.05 -45.19
C PRO A 16 -17.57 -5.12 -43.72
N VAL A 17 -18.79 -5.61 -43.40
CA VAL A 17 -19.20 -5.79 -42.00
C VAL A 17 -18.40 -6.88 -41.30
N ALA A 18 -18.23 -8.04 -41.95
CA ALA A 18 -17.40 -9.13 -41.41
C ALA A 18 -15.94 -8.72 -41.27
N ALA A 19 -15.39 -7.95 -42.22
CA ALA A 19 -14.04 -7.41 -42.10
C ALA A 19 -13.91 -6.42 -40.93
N GLY A 20 -14.91 -5.58 -40.69
CA GLY A 20 -14.94 -4.67 -39.55
C GLY A 20 -14.98 -5.41 -38.21
N ILE A 21 -15.86 -6.39 -38.08
CA ILE A 21 -15.95 -7.24 -36.86
C ILE A 21 -14.62 -7.98 -36.63
N GLY A 22 -14.03 -8.56 -37.67
CA GLY A 22 -12.73 -9.25 -37.60
C GLY A 22 -11.61 -8.33 -37.14
N PHE A 23 -11.56 -7.10 -37.66
CA PHE A 23 -10.60 -6.10 -37.26
C PHE A 23 -10.69 -5.75 -35.77
N PHE A 24 -11.90 -5.45 -35.29
CA PHE A 24 -12.11 -5.13 -33.85
C PHE A 24 -11.85 -6.32 -32.94
N ALA A 25 -12.17 -7.54 -33.37
CA ALA A 25 -11.85 -8.75 -32.62
C ALA A 25 -10.33 -8.94 -32.46
N LEU A 26 -9.58 -8.77 -33.53
CA LEU A 26 -8.10 -8.84 -33.52
C LEU A 26 -7.49 -7.74 -32.63
N LEU A 27 -8.03 -6.53 -32.71
CA LEU A 27 -7.57 -5.41 -31.91
C LEU A 27 -7.85 -5.64 -30.41
N GLY A 28 -9.01 -6.18 -30.07
CA GLY A 28 -9.38 -6.56 -28.71
C GLY A 28 -8.47 -7.65 -28.14
N LEU A 29 -8.15 -8.69 -28.96
CA LEU A 29 -7.21 -9.75 -28.57
C LEU A 29 -5.77 -9.21 -28.37
N ALA A 30 -5.33 -8.29 -29.23
CA ALA A 30 -4.02 -7.66 -29.08
C ALA A 30 -3.94 -6.83 -27.78
N LEU A 31 -4.95 -6.01 -27.48
CA LEU A 31 -5.02 -5.23 -26.25
C LEU A 31 -5.09 -6.13 -25.00
N TRP A 32 -5.88 -7.20 -25.08
CA TRP A 32 -5.95 -8.18 -23.98
C TRP A 32 -4.61 -8.87 -23.76
N GLY A 33 -3.90 -9.25 -24.82
CA GLY A 33 -2.56 -9.83 -24.74
C GLY A 33 -1.54 -8.89 -24.09
N VAL A 34 -1.56 -7.60 -24.45
CA VAL A 34 -0.70 -6.59 -23.81
C VAL A 34 -1.07 -6.42 -22.32
N ALA A 35 -2.36 -6.35 -22.01
CA ALA A 35 -2.81 -6.27 -20.63
C ALA A 35 -2.40 -7.48 -19.79
N ALA A 36 -2.50 -8.70 -20.37
CA ALA A 36 -2.07 -9.92 -19.70
C ALA A 36 -0.56 -9.95 -19.45
N LEU A 37 0.25 -9.47 -20.39
CA LEU A 37 1.71 -9.35 -20.22
C LEU A 37 2.09 -8.35 -19.13
N ILE A 38 1.40 -7.22 -19.04
CA ILE A 38 1.65 -6.22 -18.00
C ILE A 38 1.19 -6.75 -16.64
N SER A 39 0.02 -7.38 -16.56
CA SER A 39 -0.53 -7.93 -15.31
C SER A 39 0.28 -9.11 -14.78
N GLY A 40 0.81 -9.98 -15.66
CA GLY A 40 1.66 -11.10 -15.26
C GLY A 40 3.00 -10.68 -14.63
N ASN A 41 3.49 -9.48 -14.96
CA ASN A 41 4.75 -8.96 -14.43
C ASN A 41 4.58 -8.13 -13.15
N SER A 42 3.36 -7.72 -12.79
CA SER A 42 3.10 -6.82 -11.65
C SER A 42 3.42 -7.49 -10.31
N SER A 43 3.21 -8.79 -10.18
CA SER A 43 3.46 -9.52 -8.92
C SER A 43 4.95 -9.64 -8.57
N GLN A 44 5.84 -9.65 -9.56
CA GLN A 44 7.29 -9.71 -9.31
C GLN A 44 7.91 -8.33 -9.09
N THR A 45 7.30 -7.28 -9.64
CA THR A 45 7.81 -5.92 -9.51
C THR A 45 7.50 -5.34 -8.13
N THR A 46 6.35 -5.70 -7.55
CA THR A 46 5.95 -5.22 -6.22
C THR A 46 6.85 -5.78 -5.11
N ASN A 47 7.30 -7.04 -5.21
CA ASN A 47 8.23 -7.62 -4.23
C ASN A 47 9.68 -7.08 -4.33
N ARG A 48 10.07 -6.48 -5.47
CA ARG A 48 11.41 -5.87 -5.66
C ARG A 48 11.44 -4.38 -5.32
N LEU A 49 10.28 -3.73 -5.21
CA LEU A 49 10.15 -2.30 -4.97
C LEU A 49 9.58 -1.97 -3.59
N THR A 50 9.44 -2.95 -2.70
CA THR A 50 9.14 -2.64 -1.30
C THR A 50 10.37 -1.92 -0.75
N PRO A 51 10.30 -0.61 -0.49
CA PRO A 51 11.44 0.11 0.05
C PRO A 51 11.78 -0.51 1.40
N THR A 52 13.04 -0.87 1.59
CA THR A 52 13.54 -1.38 2.87
C THR A 52 13.53 -0.29 3.94
N THR A 53 13.50 0.96 3.51
CA THR A 53 13.44 2.13 4.39
C THR A 53 12.43 3.15 3.83
N GLN A 54 11.67 3.77 4.72
CA GLN A 54 10.70 4.82 4.40
C GLN A 54 11.06 6.09 5.16
N GLU A 55 11.39 7.15 4.44
CA GLU A 55 11.61 8.47 5.03
C GLU A 55 10.26 9.10 5.40
N MET A 56 10.10 9.48 6.66
CA MET A 56 8.86 10.06 7.21
C MET A 56 8.92 11.59 7.27
N GLY A 57 10.12 12.17 7.28
CA GLY A 57 10.34 13.61 7.35
C GLY A 57 10.75 14.11 8.73
N SER A 58 10.47 15.41 9.00
CA SER A 58 10.94 16.09 10.21
C SER A 58 10.36 15.52 11.49
N THR A 59 11.23 15.15 12.43
CA THR A 59 10.87 14.66 13.76
C THR A 59 10.05 15.67 14.55
N ALA A 60 10.39 16.96 14.48
CA ALA A 60 9.66 18.01 15.18
C ALA A 60 8.20 18.15 14.70
N VAL A 61 7.99 18.06 13.39
CA VAL A 61 6.64 18.12 12.80
C VAL A 61 5.82 16.89 13.21
N LEU A 62 6.39 15.69 13.06
CA LEU A 62 5.70 14.45 13.38
C LEU A 62 5.38 14.33 14.87
N ALA A 63 6.33 14.67 15.76
CA ALA A 63 6.10 14.71 17.19
C ALA A 63 4.97 15.68 17.58
N GLY A 64 4.93 16.85 16.92
CA GLY A 64 3.85 17.84 17.10
C GLY A 64 2.48 17.33 16.66
N VAL A 65 2.42 16.61 15.54
CA VAL A 65 1.18 15.97 15.05
C VAL A 65 0.72 14.89 16.04
N ILE A 66 1.62 14.00 16.47
CA ILE A 66 1.28 12.93 17.41
C ILE A 66 0.84 13.48 18.76
N ALA A 67 1.49 14.53 19.25
CA ALA A 67 1.11 15.18 20.51
C ALA A 67 -0.29 15.80 20.46
N LYS A 68 -0.70 16.30 19.29
CA LYS A 68 -1.99 16.97 19.11
C LYS A 68 -3.11 16.00 18.73
N ASP A 69 -2.86 15.11 17.78
CA ASP A 69 -3.91 14.32 17.13
C ASP A 69 -3.89 12.84 17.54
N GLY A 70 -2.82 12.39 18.22
CA GLY A 70 -2.57 10.99 18.60
C GLY A 70 -1.62 10.25 17.65
N PRO A 71 -1.33 8.98 17.93
CA PRO A 71 -0.43 8.15 17.14
C PRO A 71 -0.84 8.05 15.66
N ILE A 72 0.12 7.91 14.76
CA ILE A 72 -0.11 7.83 13.32
C ILE A 72 -0.22 6.38 12.89
N VAL A 73 -1.34 6.00 12.27
CA VAL A 73 -1.50 4.69 11.64
C VAL A 73 -1.07 4.78 10.18
N LEU A 74 -0.06 4.01 9.82
CA LEU A 74 0.48 3.87 8.46
C LEU A 74 -0.03 2.57 7.87
N GLN A 75 -0.74 2.67 6.75
CA GLN A 75 -1.34 1.52 6.11
C GLN A 75 -0.39 0.91 5.10
N ASP A 76 -0.32 -0.42 5.09
CA ASP A 76 0.32 -1.24 4.04
C ASP A 76 1.82 -0.97 3.81
N LEU A 77 2.52 -0.50 4.83
CA LEU A 77 3.92 -0.08 4.72
C LEU A 77 4.90 -1.26 4.69
N VAL A 78 4.57 -2.36 5.38
CA VAL A 78 5.44 -3.56 5.51
C VAL A 78 5.07 -4.65 4.51
N GLY A 79 4.09 -4.41 3.64
CA GLY A 79 3.51 -5.39 2.72
C GLY A 79 2.66 -6.46 3.43
N ASN A 80 1.92 -7.25 2.64
CA ASN A 80 1.02 -8.31 3.14
C ASN A 80 -0.03 -7.81 4.16
N ASP A 81 -0.69 -6.69 3.85
CA ASP A 81 -1.74 -6.10 4.70
C ASP A 81 -1.30 -5.75 6.13
N LYS A 82 0.00 -5.53 6.35
CA LYS A 82 0.51 -5.14 7.65
C LYS A 82 0.46 -3.61 7.80
N HIS A 83 -0.40 -3.18 8.69
CA HIS A 83 -0.48 -1.79 9.10
C HIS A 83 0.38 -1.57 10.35
N ILE A 84 1.00 -0.42 10.47
CA ILE A 84 1.84 -0.06 11.61
C ILE A 84 1.35 1.22 12.29
N VAL A 85 1.61 1.31 13.58
CA VAL A 85 1.38 2.49 14.40
C VAL A 85 2.73 3.11 14.72
N LEU A 86 2.92 4.36 14.35
CA LEU A 86 4.06 5.18 14.76
C LEU A 86 3.62 6.05 15.94
N ASN A 87 4.36 5.97 17.03
CA ASN A 87 4.11 6.75 18.23
C ASN A 87 5.35 7.49 18.70
N HIS A 88 5.14 8.59 19.40
CA HIS A 88 6.16 9.40 20.03
C HIS A 88 5.68 9.85 21.42
N THR A 89 6.56 9.79 22.42
CA THR A 89 6.27 10.24 23.77
C THR A 89 7.31 11.22 24.28
N GLY A 90 6.89 12.15 25.11
CA GLY A 90 7.78 13.18 25.68
C GLY A 90 7.90 14.44 24.84
N ALA A 91 8.68 15.40 25.32
CA ALA A 91 8.84 16.72 24.70
C ALA A 91 10.00 16.81 23.70
N ASN A 92 10.93 15.86 23.71
CA ASN A 92 12.09 15.89 22.83
C ASN A 92 11.83 15.12 21.53
N PRO A 93 11.71 15.77 20.38
CA PRO A 93 11.42 15.12 19.10
C PRO A 93 12.54 14.20 18.59
N ALA A 94 13.74 14.27 19.17
CA ALA A 94 14.85 13.39 18.78
C ALA A 94 14.91 12.06 19.57
N THR A 95 13.94 11.77 20.43
CA THR A 95 13.94 10.58 21.28
C THR A 95 12.54 9.97 21.41
N ASN A 96 12.47 8.76 22.01
CA ASN A 96 11.20 8.12 22.41
C ASN A 96 10.21 7.87 21.25
N TRP A 97 10.74 7.55 20.08
CA TRP A 97 9.96 7.02 18.97
C TRP A 97 9.75 5.52 19.16
N SER A 98 8.53 5.08 18.93
CA SER A 98 8.16 3.66 19.00
C SER A 98 7.26 3.28 17.83
N MET A 99 7.31 2.00 17.46
CA MET A 99 6.53 1.46 16.34
C MET A 99 5.93 0.12 16.74
N TYR A 100 4.67 -0.09 16.38
CA TYR A 100 3.89 -1.28 16.70
C TYR A 100 3.11 -1.73 15.46
N LEU A 101 2.65 -2.97 15.45
CA LEU A 101 1.65 -3.42 14.48
C LEU A 101 0.28 -2.84 14.85
N ALA A 102 -0.55 -2.51 13.86
CA ALA A 102 -1.85 -1.88 14.08
C ALA A 102 -2.94 -2.88 14.45
N HIS A 103 -2.64 -3.83 15.33
CA HIS A 103 -3.59 -4.76 15.94
C HIS A 103 -3.18 -5.07 17.38
N PRO A 104 -4.12 -5.49 18.24
CA PRO A 104 -3.80 -5.86 19.62
C PRO A 104 -2.86 -7.07 19.68
N ALA A 105 -2.01 -7.15 20.69
CA ALA A 105 -1.09 -8.27 20.89
C ALA A 105 -1.81 -9.62 21.16
N ASP A 106 -3.04 -9.56 21.65
CA ASP A 106 -3.90 -10.72 21.92
C ASP A 106 -4.80 -11.12 20.73
N ARG A 107 -4.64 -10.49 19.56
CA ARG A 107 -5.43 -10.71 18.34
C ARG A 107 -4.52 -10.85 17.11
N ASP A 108 -5.06 -11.41 16.06
CA ASP A 108 -4.39 -11.51 14.77
C ASP A 108 -4.46 -10.19 13.96
N ALA A 109 -3.73 -10.12 12.87
CA ALA A 109 -3.62 -8.94 12.02
C ALA A 109 -4.93 -8.50 11.35
N SER A 110 -5.98 -9.34 11.35
CA SER A 110 -7.30 -8.96 10.82
C SER A 110 -8.06 -8.01 11.74
N CYS A 111 -7.70 -8.00 13.04
CA CYS A 111 -8.28 -7.10 14.05
C CYS A 111 -7.58 -5.74 14.06
N GLN A 112 -7.75 -4.96 13.00
CA GLN A 112 -7.11 -3.65 12.89
C GLN A 112 -7.68 -2.63 13.87
N VAL A 113 -6.78 -1.80 14.43
CA VAL A 113 -7.15 -0.74 15.36
C VAL A 113 -7.37 0.59 14.64
N LYS A 114 -8.23 1.43 15.23
CA LYS A 114 -8.50 2.81 14.80
C LYS A 114 -8.09 3.76 15.90
N VAL A 115 -7.33 4.81 15.57
CA VAL A 115 -6.96 5.86 16.51
C VAL A 115 -8.20 6.62 16.99
N VAL A 116 -8.32 6.81 18.30
CA VAL A 116 -9.26 7.76 18.87
C VAL A 116 -8.61 9.15 18.83
N LYS A 117 -9.13 10.02 17.97
CA LYS A 117 -8.55 11.36 17.71
C LYS A 117 -8.32 12.15 19.00
N HIS A 118 -7.19 12.85 19.06
CA HIS A 118 -6.76 13.66 20.21
C HIS A 118 -6.51 12.87 21.50
N THR A 119 -6.25 11.57 21.37
CA THR A 119 -5.89 10.69 22.48
C THR A 119 -4.73 9.77 22.10
N GLN A 120 -4.17 9.07 23.09
CA GLN A 120 -3.14 8.03 22.89
C GLN A 120 -3.77 6.63 22.94
N THR A 121 -5.06 6.52 22.59
CA THR A 121 -5.81 5.27 22.65
C THR A 121 -6.35 4.87 21.29
N PHE A 122 -6.71 3.61 21.17
CA PHE A 122 -7.25 3.02 19.96
C PHE A 122 -8.55 2.29 20.28
N THR A 123 -9.41 2.13 19.26
CA THR A 123 -10.53 1.21 19.30
C THR A 123 -10.20 0.02 18.41
N ASP A 124 -10.31 -1.19 18.93
CA ASP A 124 -10.08 -2.42 18.18
C ASP A 124 -11.32 -2.90 17.39
N CYS A 125 -11.20 -4.06 16.75
CA CYS A 125 -12.27 -4.67 15.95
C CYS A 125 -13.51 -5.08 16.76
N GLU A 126 -13.39 -5.24 18.08
CA GLU A 126 -14.49 -5.58 19.02
C GLU A 126 -15.05 -4.35 19.73
N GLY A 127 -14.53 -3.15 19.44
CA GLY A 127 -14.93 -1.90 20.09
C GLY A 127 -14.30 -1.67 21.46
N ARG A 128 -13.25 -2.46 21.84
CA ARG A 128 -12.51 -2.23 23.07
C ARG A 128 -11.60 -1.01 22.92
N THR A 129 -11.46 -0.23 23.98
CA THR A 129 -10.45 0.84 24.03
C THR A 129 -9.16 0.25 24.58
N ILE A 130 -8.07 0.38 23.81
CA ILE A 130 -6.74 -0.11 24.14
C ILE A 130 -5.70 1.00 24.04
N THR A 131 -4.57 0.82 24.71
CA THR A 131 -3.43 1.74 24.73
C THR A 131 -2.29 1.21 23.85
N VAL A 132 -1.27 2.04 23.61
CA VAL A 132 -0.13 1.70 22.74
C VAL A 132 0.61 0.45 23.19
N ASP A 133 0.76 0.24 24.48
CA ASP A 133 1.43 -0.90 25.11
C ASP A 133 0.68 -2.24 24.97
N GLN A 134 -0.57 -2.19 24.52
CA GLN A 134 -1.38 -3.38 24.22
C GLN A 134 -1.36 -3.78 22.74
N LEU A 135 -0.66 -3.01 21.91
CA LEU A 135 -0.46 -3.34 20.51
C LEU A 135 0.62 -4.42 20.34
N ALA A 136 0.53 -5.15 19.24
CA ALA A 136 1.53 -6.17 18.91
C ALA A 136 2.86 -5.52 18.48
N ASP A 137 3.97 -6.11 18.91
CA ASP A 137 5.30 -5.65 18.55
C ASP A 137 5.59 -5.88 17.06
N VAL A 138 6.42 -5.00 16.49
CA VAL A 138 6.94 -5.20 15.15
C VAL A 138 8.02 -6.30 15.13
N PRO A 139 8.23 -6.99 13.99
CA PRO A 139 9.31 -7.96 13.85
C PRO A 139 10.69 -7.36 14.13
N GLN A 140 11.64 -8.20 14.56
CA GLN A 140 13.01 -7.76 14.79
C GLN A 140 13.63 -7.15 13.52
N GLY A 141 14.29 -6.03 13.68
CA GLY A 141 14.91 -5.26 12.60
C GLY A 141 14.00 -4.19 12.01
N VAL A 142 12.69 -4.27 12.24
CA VAL A 142 11.73 -3.24 11.85
C VAL A 142 11.62 -2.18 12.94
N GLY A 143 11.77 -0.90 12.61
CA GLY A 143 11.68 0.14 13.62
C GLY A 143 12.00 1.55 13.13
N PRO A 144 11.74 2.55 13.98
CA PRO A 144 12.11 3.93 13.69
C PRO A 144 13.61 4.14 13.87
N SER A 145 14.24 4.84 12.94
CA SER A 145 15.61 5.29 12.99
C SER A 145 15.70 6.81 12.75
N LEU A 146 16.68 7.43 13.36
CA LEU A 146 16.91 8.88 13.25
C LEU A 146 18.24 9.13 12.54
N ASN A 147 18.30 10.24 11.77
CA ASN A 147 19.58 10.72 11.28
C ASN A 147 20.49 11.17 12.45
N ASN A 148 21.79 11.40 12.19
CA ASN A 148 22.78 11.79 13.20
C ASN A 148 22.40 13.08 13.96
N GLU A 149 21.58 13.94 13.36
CA GLU A 149 21.14 15.19 13.97
C GLU A 149 19.82 15.05 14.74
N GLY A 150 19.15 13.88 14.65
CA GLY A 150 17.85 13.65 15.27
C GLY A 150 16.69 14.46 14.66
N THR A 151 16.90 15.02 13.47
CA THR A 151 15.93 15.94 12.81
C THR A 151 15.05 15.24 11.78
N LEU A 152 15.49 14.08 11.29
CA LEU A 152 14.79 13.29 10.25
C LEU A 152 14.49 11.90 10.76
N LEU A 153 13.24 11.50 10.62
CA LEU A 153 12.77 10.16 10.96
C LEU A 153 12.70 9.29 9.72
N THR A 154 13.29 8.12 9.80
CA THR A 154 13.22 7.06 8.79
C THR A 154 12.70 5.78 9.45
N LEU A 155 11.84 5.04 8.79
CA LEU A 155 11.42 3.71 9.24
C LEU A 155 12.24 2.67 8.50
N ASP A 156 12.91 1.78 9.24
CA ASP A 156 13.50 0.56 8.68
C ASP A 156 12.43 -0.54 8.69
N LEU A 157 12.16 -1.09 7.51
CA LEU A 157 11.11 -2.09 7.29
C LEU A 157 11.70 -3.48 7.03
N THR A 158 13.01 -3.63 7.19
CA THR A 158 13.73 -4.88 6.94
C THR A 158 13.58 -5.81 8.14
N ALA A 159 12.64 -6.75 8.09
CA ALA A 159 12.59 -7.85 9.05
C ALA A 159 13.83 -8.75 8.88
N LYS A 160 14.49 -9.06 9.98
CA LYS A 160 15.61 -10.02 10.03
C LYS A 160 15.12 -11.42 10.33
#